data_add39652f29c7bcc6de2e921bab3737d
#
_entry.id   add39652f29c7bcc6de2e921bab3737d
#
_cell.length_a   1.000
_cell.length_b   1.000
_cell.length_c   1.000
_cell.angle_alpha   90.00
_cell.angle_beta   90.00
_cell.angle_gamma   90.00
#
_symmetry.space_group_name_H-M   'P 1'
#
loop_
_entity.id
_entity.type
_entity.pdbx_description
1 polymer ?
#
loop_
_entity_poly.entity_id
_entity_poly.type
_entity_poly.pdbx_seq_one_letter_code
_entity_poly.pdbx_strand_id
1 'polypeptide(L)'
;MKEVQIIVNEQSDKLTQTKVQFQNVSEGIDASNNEVEGIRGQTKECDDARAAVIDVISNLSAISEENAASTEETTASVEEMTATINLLAEEAGQLQDISKELQENIKFFKL
;
A
#
# COMPACT_ATOMS: atom_id res chain seq x y z
N MET A 1 -17.06 78.95 15.80
CA MET A 1 -16.64 78.65 14.42
C MET A 1 -15.39 77.74 14.39
N LYS A 2 -14.34 78.04 15.12
CA LYS A 2 -13.12 77.20 15.13
C LYS A 2 -13.38 75.72 15.71
N GLU A 3 -14.22 75.62 16.76
CA GLU A 3 -14.52 74.33 17.36
C GLU A 3 -15.30 73.43 16.43
N VAL A 4 -16.27 73.93 15.67
CA VAL A 4 -17.03 73.16 14.68
C VAL A 4 -16.11 72.64 13.57
N GLN A 5 -15.14 73.44 13.14
CA GLN A 5 -14.19 73.04 12.11
C GLN A 5 -13.28 71.91 12.60
N ILE A 6 -12.88 71.90 13.87
CA ILE A 6 -12.07 70.84 14.48
C ILE A 6 -12.89 69.53 14.53
N ILE A 7 -14.15 69.57 14.98
CA ILE A 7 -15.02 68.45 15.06
C ILE A 7 -15.29 67.81 13.67
N VAL A 8 -15.50 68.70 12.65
CA VAL A 8 -15.71 68.19 11.27
C VAL A 8 -14.46 67.53 10.73
N ASN A 9 -13.27 68.00 11.01
CA ASN A 9 -12.01 67.40 10.60
C ASN A 9 -11.80 66.07 11.32
N GLU A 10 -12.02 65.99 12.64
CA GLU A 10 -11.94 64.71 13.37
C GLU A 10 -12.92 63.64 12.87
N GLN A 11 -14.16 64.05 12.52
CA GLN A 11 -15.13 63.14 11.91
C GLN A 11 -14.69 62.68 10.52
N SER A 12 -14.11 63.56 9.69
CA SER A 12 -13.57 63.19 8.38
C SER A 12 -12.44 62.20 8.51
N ASP A 13 -11.53 62.40 9.47
CA ASP A 13 -10.43 61.48 9.73
C ASP A 13 -10.93 60.08 10.21
N LYS A 14 -11.92 60.06 11.11
CA LYS A 14 -12.55 58.80 11.56
C LYS A 14 -13.27 58.09 10.43
N LEU A 15 -13.97 58.79 9.54
CA LEU A 15 -14.59 58.21 8.36
C LEU A 15 -13.54 57.59 7.42
N THR A 16 -12.43 58.26 7.23
CA THR A 16 -11.32 57.76 6.41
C THR A 16 -10.71 56.50 7.02
N GLN A 17 -10.46 56.50 8.33
CA GLN A 17 -9.98 55.31 9.05
C GLN A 17 -10.96 54.16 8.95
N THR A 18 -12.26 54.39 9.14
CA THR A 18 -13.30 53.40 9.00
C THR A 18 -13.33 52.78 7.59
N LYS A 19 -13.20 53.64 6.56
CA LYS A 19 -13.14 53.18 5.16
C LYS A 19 -11.93 52.27 4.92
N VAL A 20 -10.75 52.59 5.43
CA VAL A 20 -9.55 51.75 5.34
C VAL A 20 -9.75 50.43 6.06
N GLN A 21 -10.37 50.43 7.25
CA GLN A 21 -10.65 49.21 7.97
C GLN A 21 -11.63 48.30 7.21
N PHE A 22 -12.68 48.84 6.61
CA PHE A 22 -13.59 48.07 5.76
C PHE A 22 -12.88 47.47 4.55
N GLN A 23 -11.95 48.21 3.95
CA GLN A 23 -11.16 47.70 2.83
C GLN A 23 -10.26 46.54 3.25
N ASN A 24 -9.58 46.66 4.39
CA ASN A 24 -8.76 45.57 4.95
C ASN A 24 -9.60 44.33 5.27
N VAL A 25 -10.81 44.49 5.80
CA VAL A 25 -11.75 43.40 6.04
C VAL A 25 -12.16 42.73 4.73
N SER A 26 -12.47 43.52 3.70
CA SER A 26 -12.82 42.95 2.37
C SER A 26 -11.66 42.14 1.77
N GLU A 27 -10.45 42.68 1.83
CA GLU A 27 -9.25 41.99 1.36
C GLU A 27 -9.00 40.70 2.17
N GLY A 28 -9.23 40.73 3.49
CA GLY A 28 -9.15 39.52 4.35
C GLY A 28 -10.19 38.46 3.99
N ILE A 29 -11.41 38.89 3.64
CA ILE A 29 -12.46 37.96 3.17
C ILE A 29 -12.07 37.31 1.83
N ASP A 30 -11.56 38.08 0.89
CA ASP A 30 -11.12 37.59 -0.42
C ASP A 30 -9.96 36.59 -0.27
N ALA A 31 -8.98 36.91 0.59
CA ALA A 31 -7.89 36.01 0.91
C ALA A 31 -8.41 34.69 1.53
N SER A 32 -9.34 34.77 2.49
CA SER A 32 -9.95 33.60 3.10
C SER A 32 -10.74 32.73 2.10
N ASN A 33 -11.46 33.34 1.17
CA ASN A 33 -12.16 32.64 0.12
C ASN A 33 -11.18 31.90 -0.80
N ASN A 34 -10.07 32.49 -1.16
CA ASN A 34 -9.03 31.84 -1.97
C ASN A 34 -8.40 30.64 -1.23
N GLU A 35 -8.16 30.76 0.08
CA GLU A 35 -7.67 29.66 0.90
C GLU A 35 -8.69 28.51 0.98
N VAL A 36 -9.97 28.81 1.13
CA VAL A 36 -11.05 27.81 1.14
C VAL A 36 -11.10 27.06 -0.20
N GLU A 37 -10.98 27.76 -1.32
CA GLU A 37 -10.92 27.09 -2.64
C GLU A 37 -9.65 26.20 -2.76
N GLY A 38 -8.52 26.63 -2.23
CA GLY A 38 -7.31 25.82 -2.15
C GLY A 38 -7.52 24.53 -1.33
N ILE A 39 -8.17 24.64 -0.16
CA ILE A 39 -8.52 23.49 0.70
C ILE A 39 -9.47 22.52 -0.03
N ARG A 40 -10.44 23.05 -0.78
CA ARG A 40 -11.34 22.21 -1.59
C ARG A 40 -10.59 21.42 -2.64
N GLY A 41 -9.62 22.04 -3.31
CA GLY A 41 -8.73 21.37 -4.27
C GLY A 41 -7.93 20.22 -3.62
N GLN A 42 -7.28 20.51 -2.50
CA GLN A 42 -6.52 19.51 -1.74
C GLN A 42 -7.39 18.36 -1.21
N THR A 43 -8.61 18.67 -0.78
CA THR A 43 -9.56 17.64 -0.33
C THR A 43 -9.92 16.68 -1.46
N LYS A 44 -10.11 17.21 -2.66
CA LYS A 44 -10.37 16.39 -3.85
C LYS A 44 -9.17 15.49 -4.20
N GLU A 45 -7.97 16.04 -4.18
CA GLU A 45 -6.75 15.25 -4.41
C GLU A 45 -6.57 14.14 -3.37
N CYS A 46 -6.94 14.42 -2.11
CA CYS A 46 -6.92 13.43 -1.03
C CYS A 46 -7.94 12.30 -1.28
N ASP A 47 -9.14 12.63 -1.76
CA ASP A 47 -10.15 11.63 -2.12
C ASP A 47 -9.72 10.76 -3.30
N ASP A 48 -9.11 11.35 -4.32
CA ASP A 48 -8.57 10.64 -5.47
C ASP A 48 -7.43 9.69 -5.05
N ALA A 49 -6.53 10.16 -4.19
CA ALA A 49 -5.45 9.35 -3.62
C ALA A 49 -6.00 8.20 -2.76
N ARG A 50 -7.05 8.44 -1.96
CA ARG A 50 -7.73 7.42 -1.18
C ARG A 50 -8.34 6.33 -2.06
N ALA A 51 -8.97 6.70 -3.16
CA ALA A 51 -9.51 5.74 -4.12
C ALA A 51 -8.42 4.86 -4.71
N ALA A 52 -7.29 5.44 -5.11
CA ALA A 52 -6.14 4.71 -5.64
C ALA A 52 -5.56 3.71 -4.60
N VAL A 53 -5.48 4.11 -3.33
CA VAL A 53 -5.03 3.22 -2.24
C VAL A 53 -5.99 2.03 -2.05
N ILE A 54 -7.30 2.26 -2.14
CA ILE A 54 -8.30 1.18 -2.05
C ILE A 54 -8.11 0.16 -3.19
N ASP A 55 -7.88 0.62 -4.41
CA ASP A 55 -7.62 -0.25 -5.57
C ASP A 55 -6.33 -1.07 -5.37
N VAL A 56 -5.27 -0.46 -4.87
CA VAL A 56 -4.02 -1.17 -4.54
C VAL A 56 -4.24 -2.24 -3.46
N ILE A 57 -5.01 -1.94 -2.41
CA ILE A 57 -5.35 -2.90 -1.35
C ILE A 57 -6.15 -4.07 -1.91
N SER A 58 -7.12 -3.80 -2.80
CA SER A 58 -7.90 -4.85 -3.45
C SER A 58 -7.02 -5.79 -4.30
N ASN A 59 -6.13 -5.23 -5.09
CA ASN A 59 -5.17 -5.99 -5.89
C ASN A 59 -4.21 -6.80 -5.00
N LEU A 60 -3.74 -6.22 -3.90
CA LEU A 60 -2.86 -6.90 -2.94
C LEU A 60 -3.57 -8.09 -2.27
N SER A 61 -4.87 -7.95 -1.97
CA SER A 61 -5.68 -9.04 -1.43
C SER A 61 -5.80 -10.18 -2.41
N ALA A 62 -6.07 -9.89 -3.69
CA ALA A 62 -6.14 -10.91 -4.75
C ALA A 62 -4.80 -11.64 -4.94
N ILE A 63 -3.67 -10.91 -4.96
CA ILE A 63 -2.33 -11.50 -5.03
C ILE A 63 -2.03 -12.37 -3.80
N SER A 64 -2.50 -11.96 -2.61
CA SER A 64 -2.32 -12.73 -1.38
C SER A 64 -3.07 -14.06 -1.42
N GLU A 65 -4.29 -14.07 -1.96
CA GLU A 65 -5.07 -15.30 -2.17
C GLU A 65 -4.40 -16.22 -3.20
N GLU A 66 -3.91 -15.67 -4.31
CA GLU A 66 -3.18 -16.44 -5.33
C GLU A 66 -1.88 -17.03 -4.77
N ASN A 67 -1.14 -16.27 -3.96
CA ASN A 67 0.07 -16.76 -3.29
C ASN A 67 -0.24 -17.88 -2.29
N ALA A 68 -1.35 -17.77 -1.54
CA ALA A 68 -1.76 -18.82 -0.62
C ALA A 68 -2.08 -20.12 -1.38
N ALA A 69 -2.85 -20.05 -2.47
CA ALA A 69 -3.16 -21.21 -3.31
C ALA A 69 -1.90 -21.82 -3.94
N SER A 70 -0.97 -21.00 -4.44
CA SER A 70 0.31 -21.47 -5.01
C SER A 70 1.19 -22.13 -3.94
N THR A 71 1.14 -21.66 -2.70
CA THR A 71 1.86 -22.26 -1.59
C THR A 71 1.29 -23.63 -1.23
N GLU A 72 -0.04 -23.78 -1.22
CA GLU A 72 -0.69 -25.09 -1.01
C GLU A 72 -0.33 -26.09 -2.11
N GLU A 73 -0.35 -25.68 -3.38
CA GLU A 73 0.05 -26.52 -4.51
C GLU A 73 1.53 -26.95 -4.42
N THR A 74 2.40 -26.00 -4.04
CA THR A 74 3.83 -26.29 -3.82
C THR A 74 4.02 -27.29 -2.68
N THR A 75 3.27 -27.15 -1.59
CA THR A 75 3.33 -28.07 -0.46
C THR A 75 2.90 -29.48 -0.87
N ALA A 76 1.81 -29.61 -1.60
CA ALA A 76 1.36 -30.91 -2.14
C ALA A 76 2.41 -31.55 -3.06
N SER A 77 3.04 -30.76 -3.93
CA SER A 77 4.12 -31.23 -4.81
C SER A 77 5.35 -31.72 -4.04
N VAL A 78 5.70 -31.04 -2.95
CA VAL A 78 6.80 -31.46 -2.05
C VAL A 78 6.46 -32.76 -1.33
N GLU A 79 5.21 -32.97 -0.91
CA GLU A 79 4.76 -34.21 -0.30
C GLU A 79 4.83 -35.38 -1.28
N GLU A 80 4.37 -35.21 -2.52
CA GLU A 80 4.49 -36.21 -3.58
C GLU A 80 5.94 -36.55 -3.91
N MET A 81 6.81 -35.54 -3.99
CA MET A 81 8.23 -35.72 -4.22
C MET A 81 8.88 -36.50 -3.07
N THR A 82 8.51 -36.20 -1.83
CA THR A 82 9.00 -36.90 -0.65
C THR A 82 8.58 -38.38 -0.69
N ALA A 83 7.35 -38.67 -1.05
CA ALA A 83 6.87 -40.08 -1.22
C ALA A 83 7.64 -40.81 -2.32
N THR A 84 7.90 -40.12 -3.45
CA THR A 84 8.67 -40.70 -4.57
C THR A 84 10.13 -40.96 -4.16
N ILE A 85 10.76 -40.09 -3.42
CA ILE A 85 12.11 -40.28 -2.90
C ILE A 85 12.18 -41.49 -1.96
N ASN A 86 11.20 -41.66 -1.09
CA ASN A 86 11.13 -42.82 -0.19
C ASN A 86 10.99 -44.15 -0.97
N LEU A 87 10.15 -44.16 -2.01
CA LEU A 87 10.02 -45.32 -2.92
C LEU A 87 11.35 -45.62 -3.63
N LEU A 88 12.03 -44.61 -4.16
CA LEU A 88 13.34 -44.78 -4.80
C LEU A 88 14.40 -45.32 -3.82
N ALA A 89 14.36 -44.89 -2.57
CA ALA A 89 15.28 -45.38 -1.55
C ALA A 89 15.01 -46.86 -1.23
N GLU A 90 13.75 -47.30 -1.18
CA GLU A 90 13.36 -48.68 -0.98
C GLU A 90 13.78 -49.57 -2.17
N GLU A 91 13.52 -49.14 -3.41
CA GLU A 91 13.91 -49.84 -4.63
C GLU A 91 15.45 -49.95 -4.75
N ALA A 92 16.19 -48.91 -4.39
CA ALA A 92 17.65 -48.92 -4.34
C ALA A 92 18.16 -49.98 -3.30
N GLY A 93 17.49 -50.07 -2.16
CA GLY A 93 17.76 -51.10 -1.16
C GLY A 93 17.53 -52.51 -1.71
N GLN A 94 16.42 -52.75 -2.39
CA GLN A 94 16.12 -54.02 -3.03
C GLN A 94 17.15 -54.43 -4.10
N LEU A 95 17.55 -53.47 -4.95
CA LEU A 95 18.63 -53.66 -5.92
C LEU A 95 19.96 -54.03 -5.28
N GLN A 96 20.30 -53.44 -4.14
CA GLN A 96 21.49 -53.77 -3.39
C GLN A 96 21.44 -55.24 -2.87
N ASP A 97 20.30 -55.67 -2.37
CA ASP A 97 20.14 -57.03 -1.86
C ASP A 97 20.18 -58.08 -3.00
N ILE A 98 19.53 -57.80 -4.13
CA ILE A 98 19.62 -58.65 -5.33
C ILE A 98 21.07 -58.72 -5.82
N SER A 99 21.81 -57.59 -5.82
CA SER A 99 23.23 -57.57 -6.22
C SER A 99 24.09 -58.44 -5.29
N LYS A 100 23.82 -58.47 -3.98
CA LYS A 100 24.53 -59.32 -3.03
C LYS A 100 24.21 -60.80 -3.27
N GLU A 101 22.94 -61.12 -3.44
CA GLU A 101 22.50 -62.50 -3.74
C GLU A 101 23.13 -63.01 -5.04
N LEU A 102 23.17 -62.18 -6.07
CA LEU A 102 23.85 -62.53 -7.32
C LEU A 102 25.36 -62.76 -7.14
N GLN A 103 26.04 -61.96 -6.33
CA GLN A 103 27.43 -62.15 -5.99
C GLN A 103 27.69 -63.48 -5.25
N GLU A 104 26.80 -63.86 -4.34
CA GLU A 104 26.88 -65.14 -3.62
C GLU A 104 26.68 -66.30 -4.55
N ASN A 105 25.69 -66.24 -5.42
CA ASN A 105 25.43 -67.34 -6.41
C ASN A 105 26.60 -67.44 -7.40
N ILE A 106 27.25 -66.36 -7.85
CA ILE A 106 28.42 -66.46 -8.71
C ILE A 106 29.60 -67.10 -7.98
N LYS A 107 29.77 -66.84 -6.68
CA LYS A 107 30.82 -67.54 -5.87
C LYS A 107 30.65 -69.03 -5.82
N PHE A 108 29.39 -69.50 -5.81
CA PHE A 108 29.08 -70.98 -5.80
C PHE A 108 29.49 -71.59 -7.10
N PHE A 109 29.50 -70.92 -8.23
CA PHE A 109 29.92 -71.41 -9.54
C PHE A 109 31.41 -71.28 -9.84
N LYS A 110 32.21 -70.63 -8.98
CA LYS A 110 33.67 -70.68 -9.07
C LYS A 110 34.22 -71.90 -8.40
N LEU A 111 34.36 -72.93 -9.19
CA LEU A 111 35.28 -74.06 -8.93
C LEU A 111 36.71 -73.61 -9.15
#